data_341051a29c053fcae94be2462a422f45
#
_entry.id   341051a29c053fcae94be2462a422f45
#
_cell.length_a   1.000
_cell.length_b   1.000
_cell.length_c   1.000
_cell.angle_alpha   90.00
_cell.angle_beta   90.00
_cell.angle_gamma   90.00
#
_symmetry.space_group_name_H-M   'P 1'
#
loop_
_entity.id
_entity.type
_entity.pdbx_description
1 polymer ?
#
loop_
_entity_poly.entity_id
_entity_poly.type
_entity_poly.pdbx_seq_one_letter_code
_entity_poly.pdbx_strand_id
1 'polypeptide(L)'
;MKFKHIHFIINPASGKEEPILSYINRLFTGSRVNWDISVTKKDKGAGEIARSLMGKTDLVAVYGGDGCVTAVAAVLHGKSLPMAIIPGGTANVMAKELGIPTDTVEALALLLKGHQIRTIDMGLVNGEPFLLRVNLGIMAAMVTEADRSLKDKIGQLAYGVTAVQTVAAAKPVNYRLKIDGQKIATSGVALTVTNSGNIGISDFDLLPGISVTDGLLDVILMHDTDLSSLLKVAGSTLFQQESEVLEHWACKNITINLPKKQTYICDDAARSAKKLQIEIVPKSIRILVPAQKK
;
A
#
# COMPACT_ATOMS: atom_id res chain seq x y z
N MET A 1 21.84 -9.55 -10.28
CA MET A 1 22.26 -10.18 -9.00
C MET A 1 21.73 -11.60 -9.00
N LYS A 2 22.48 -12.61 -8.55
CA LYS A 2 21.99 -14.00 -8.47
C LYS A 2 21.83 -14.37 -7.00
N PHE A 3 20.63 -14.73 -6.60
CA PHE A 3 20.35 -15.25 -5.27
C PHE A 3 20.76 -16.72 -5.20
N LYS A 4 21.33 -17.15 -4.09
CA LYS A 4 21.65 -18.55 -3.81
C LYS A 4 20.54 -19.24 -3.02
N HIS A 5 19.87 -18.46 -2.16
CA HIS A 5 18.79 -18.93 -1.31
C HIS A 5 17.64 -17.93 -1.24
N ILE A 6 16.42 -18.39 -1.52
CA ILE A 6 15.18 -17.61 -1.45
C ILE A 6 14.24 -18.25 -0.43
N HIS A 7 13.72 -17.45 0.48
CA HIS A 7 12.70 -17.93 1.40
C HIS A 7 11.33 -17.36 1.05
N PHE A 8 10.38 -18.23 0.77
CA PHE A 8 9.01 -17.87 0.46
C PHE A 8 8.17 -17.77 1.74
N ILE A 9 7.50 -16.65 1.94
CA ILE A 9 6.45 -16.47 2.95
C ILE A 9 5.13 -16.53 2.23
N ILE A 10 4.32 -17.56 2.51
CA ILE A 10 3.05 -17.80 1.84
C ILE A 10 1.89 -17.54 2.80
N ASN A 11 0.97 -16.64 2.41
CA ASN A 11 -0.30 -16.48 3.09
C ASN A 11 -1.38 -17.29 2.39
N PRO A 12 -1.84 -18.42 2.94
CA PRO A 12 -2.85 -19.27 2.31
C PRO A 12 -4.24 -18.64 2.27
N ALA A 13 -4.48 -17.58 3.07
CA ALA A 13 -5.75 -16.84 3.09
C ALA A 13 -5.77 -15.66 2.08
N SER A 14 -4.74 -15.48 1.26
CA SER A 14 -4.71 -14.44 0.24
C SER A 14 -5.51 -14.86 -0.99
N GLY A 15 -6.70 -14.55 -1.05
CA GLY A 15 -7.75 -14.48 -2.08
C GLY A 15 -7.68 -15.27 -3.40
N LYS A 16 -6.53 -15.80 -3.82
CA LYS A 16 -6.38 -16.60 -5.03
C LYS A 16 -6.25 -18.09 -4.67
N GLU A 17 -7.13 -18.92 -5.22
CA GLU A 17 -7.01 -20.38 -5.12
C GLU A 17 -6.05 -20.89 -6.21
N GLU A 18 -4.75 -20.87 -5.93
CA GLU A 18 -3.70 -21.25 -6.88
C GLU A 18 -2.77 -22.31 -6.29
N PRO A 19 -2.27 -23.26 -7.10
CA PRO A 19 -1.30 -24.26 -6.67
C PRO A 19 0.12 -23.66 -6.57
N ILE A 20 0.31 -22.65 -5.72
CA ILE A 20 1.54 -21.86 -5.60
C ILE A 20 2.79 -22.74 -5.40
N LEU A 21 2.70 -23.80 -4.61
CA LEU A 21 3.81 -24.72 -4.37
C LEU A 21 4.22 -25.45 -5.66
N SER A 22 3.25 -25.86 -6.49
CA SER A 22 3.52 -26.48 -7.78
C SER A 22 4.19 -25.51 -8.74
N TYR A 23 3.79 -24.24 -8.73
CA TYR A 23 4.42 -23.21 -9.54
C TYR A 23 5.87 -22.97 -9.12
N ILE A 24 6.15 -22.81 -7.83
CA ILE A 24 7.50 -22.67 -7.29
C ILE A 24 8.34 -23.88 -7.68
N ASN A 25 7.89 -25.10 -7.37
CA ASN A 25 8.64 -26.31 -7.67
C ASN A 25 8.98 -26.41 -9.16
N ARG A 26 8.00 -26.20 -10.05
CA ARG A 26 8.20 -26.27 -11.51
C ARG A 26 9.21 -25.23 -12.01
N LEU A 27 9.15 -24.01 -11.51
CA LEU A 27 10.02 -22.93 -11.96
C LEU A 27 11.46 -23.07 -11.44
N PHE A 28 11.63 -23.61 -10.24
CA PHE A 28 12.93 -23.75 -9.61
C PHE A 28 13.60 -25.11 -9.85
N THR A 29 12.88 -26.10 -10.39
CA THR A 29 13.46 -27.38 -10.81
C THR A 29 14.56 -27.16 -11.85
N GLY A 30 15.74 -27.67 -11.58
CA GLY A 30 16.94 -27.48 -12.41
C GLY A 30 17.64 -26.12 -12.27
N SER A 31 17.10 -25.21 -11.45
CA SER A 31 17.82 -24.00 -11.08
C SER A 31 18.91 -24.32 -10.04
N ARG A 32 19.89 -23.41 -9.90
CA ARG A 32 20.91 -23.50 -8.84
C ARG A 32 20.52 -22.69 -7.59
N VAL A 33 19.25 -22.36 -7.45
CA VAL A 33 18.70 -21.57 -6.34
C VAL A 33 18.08 -22.52 -5.34
N ASN A 34 18.54 -22.50 -4.11
CA ASN A 34 17.87 -23.19 -3.01
C ASN A 34 16.68 -22.36 -2.55
N TRP A 35 15.61 -23.01 -2.11
CA TRP A 35 14.46 -22.31 -1.58
C TRP A 35 13.78 -23.06 -0.44
N ASP A 36 13.24 -22.28 0.48
CA ASP A 36 12.44 -22.73 1.61
C ASP A 36 11.10 -22.02 1.65
N ILE A 37 10.15 -22.57 2.42
CA ILE A 37 8.82 -22.03 2.57
C ILE A 37 8.45 -21.91 4.04
N SER A 38 7.81 -20.79 4.38
CA SER A 38 7.03 -20.63 5.61
C SER A 38 5.61 -20.21 5.29
N VAL A 39 4.65 -20.81 5.94
CA VAL A 39 3.23 -20.48 5.78
C VAL A 39 2.77 -19.66 6.98
N THR A 40 2.08 -18.53 6.71
CA THR A 40 1.50 -17.71 7.78
C THR A 40 0.37 -18.45 8.48
N LYS A 41 0.22 -18.19 9.77
CA LYS A 41 -0.84 -18.71 10.63
C LYS A 41 -1.46 -17.58 11.45
N LYS A 42 -2.57 -17.84 12.15
CA LYS A 42 -3.21 -16.85 13.01
C LYS A 42 -2.28 -16.32 14.12
N ASP A 43 -1.43 -17.22 14.64
CA ASP A 43 -0.46 -16.97 15.70
C ASP A 43 0.94 -16.60 15.20
N LYS A 44 1.19 -16.66 13.87
CA LYS A 44 2.49 -16.35 13.28
C LYS A 44 2.34 -15.64 11.94
N GLY A 45 2.34 -14.33 11.97
CA GLY A 45 2.17 -13.47 10.81
C GLY A 45 3.43 -13.35 9.91
N ALA A 46 3.26 -12.76 8.72
CA ALA A 46 4.32 -12.62 7.73
C ALA A 46 5.52 -11.81 8.26
N GLY A 47 5.29 -10.76 9.03
CA GLY A 47 6.37 -9.96 9.65
C GLY A 47 7.18 -10.73 10.69
N GLU A 48 6.54 -11.57 11.50
CA GLU A 48 7.24 -12.41 12.48
C GLU A 48 8.13 -13.44 11.79
N ILE A 49 7.61 -14.07 10.74
CA ILE A 49 8.39 -15.00 9.92
C ILE A 49 9.58 -14.25 9.32
N ALA A 50 9.38 -13.09 8.68
CA ALA A 50 10.45 -12.30 8.08
C ALA A 50 11.55 -11.95 9.09
N ARG A 51 11.19 -11.61 10.33
CA ARG A 51 12.15 -11.33 11.39
C ARG A 51 13.05 -12.54 11.70
N SER A 52 12.50 -13.74 11.67
CA SER A 52 13.25 -14.98 11.93
C SER A 52 14.20 -15.37 10.79
N LEU A 53 14.05 -14.76 9.61
CA LEU A 53 14.86 -15.03 8.42
C LEU A 53 16.09 -14.13 8.27
N MET A 54 16.22 -13.13 9.14
CA MET A 54 17.37 -12.21 9.09
C MET A 54 18.69 -12.97 9.19
N GLY A 55 19.57 -12.74 8.20
CA GLY A 55 20.88 -13.43 8.08
C GLY A 55 20.81 -14.88 7.62
N LYS A 56 19.65 -15.42 7.24
CA LYS A 56 19.46 -16.82 6.83
C LYS A 56 19.10 -17.00 5.36
N THR A 57 18.78 -15.95 4.64
CA THR A 57 18.38 -15.99 3.23
C THR A 57 18.90 -14.78 2.48
N ASP A 58 19.00 -14.87 1.17
CA ASP A 58 19.43 -13.77 0.30
C ASP A 58 18.26 -12.91 -0.19
N LEU A 59 17.05 -13.48 -0.16
CA LEU A 59 15.80 -12.82 -0.61
C LEU A 59 14.62 -13.40 0.16
N VAL A 60 13.70 -12.53 0.59
CA VAL A 60 12.39 -12.92 1.11
C VAL A 60 11.35 -12.69 0.03
N ALA A 61 10.72 -13.75 -0.48
CA ALA A 61 9.63 -13.68 -1.45
C ALA A 61 8.29 -13.81 -0.72
N VAL A 62 7.39 -12.84 -0.89
CA VAL A 62 6.10 -12.79 -0.19
C VAL A 62 4.97 -13.07 -1.17
N TYR A 63 4.28 -14.21 -1.01
CA TYR A 63 3.02 -14.50 -1.68
C TYR A 63 1.86 -14.09 -0.76
N GLY A 64 1.16 -13.03 -1.13
CA GLY A 64 0.07 -12.47 -0.32
C GLY A 64 -0.48 -11.17 -0.88
N GLY A 65 -1.41 -10.57 -0.15
CA GLY A 65 -1.93 -9.22 -0.41
C GLY A 65 -1.08 -8.14 0.27
N ASP A 66 -1.52 -6.89 0.11
CA ASP A 66 -0.80 -5.69 0.56
C ASP A 66 -0.47 -5.72 2.06
N GLY A 67 -1.37 -6.22 2.92
CA GLY A 67 -1.10 -6.36 4.36
C GLY A 67 0.09 -7.27 4.68
N CYS A 68 0.27 -8.39 3.94
CA CYS A 68 1.45 -9.24 4.10
C CYS A 68 2.72 -8.53 3.61
N VAL A 69 2.63 -7.83 2.48
CA VAL A 69 3.72 -7.06 1.90
C VAL A 69 4.18 -5.98 2.88
N THR A 70 3.26 -5.18 3.41
CA THR A 70 3.55 -4.15 4.43
C THR A 70 4.17 -4.75 5.69
N ALA A 71 3.65 -5.87 6.19
CA ALA A 71 4.18 -6.51 7.40
C ALA A 71 5.63 -7.00 7.24
N VAL A 72 6.00 -7.53 6.06
CA VAL A 72 7.36 -7.93 5.76
C VAL A 72 8.26 -6.71 5.54
N ALA A 73 7.80 -5.73 4.78
CA ALA A 73 8.52 -4.49 4.52
C ALA A 73 8.87 -3.74 5.82
N ALA A 74 7.94 -3.68 6.77
CA ALA A 74 8.15 -3.09 8.08
C ALA A 74 9.31 -3.73 8.87
N VAL A 75 9.54 -5.03 8.70
CA VAL A 75 10.66 -5.74 9.33
C VAL A 75 11.96 -5.50 8.58
N LEU A 76 11.91 -5.41 7.25
CA LEU A 76 13.08 -5.23 6.39
C LEU A 76 13.49 -3.76 6.23
N HIS A 77 12.70 -2.84 6.77
CA HIS A 77 12.97 -1.41 6.81
C HIS A 77 14.40 -1.12 7.29
N GLY A 78 15.17 -0.39 6.48
CA GLY A 78 16.56 -0.05 6.76
C GLY A 78 17.55 -1.24 6.73
N LYS A 79 17.13 -2.42 6.25
CA LYS A 79 17.98 -3.60 6.16
C LYS A 79 18.48 -3.81 4.73
N SER A 80 19.61 -4.54 4.61
CA SER A 80 20.17 -4.90 3.30
C SER A 80 19.46 -6.07 2.62
N LEU A 81 18.67 -6.88 3.36
CA LEU A 81 17.93 -8.03 2.84
C LEU A 81 16.80 -7.54 1.93
N PRO A 82 16.81 -7.88 0.64
CA PRO A 82 15.74 -7.50 -0.27
C PRO A 82 14.51 -8.40 -0.11
N MET A 83 13.36 -7.88 -0.57
CA MET A 83 12.14 -8.66 -0.72
C MET A 83 11.66 -8.70 -2.17
N ALA A 84 10.86 -9.71 -2.48
CA ALA A 84 10.09 -9.80 -3.71
C ALA A 84 8.60 -9.95 -3.38
N ILE A 85 7.76 -9.37 -4.22
CA ILE A 85 6.31 -9.45 -4.10
C ILE A 85 5.79 -10.41 -5.15
N ILE A 86 5.03 -11.42 -4.70
CA ILE A 86 4.27 -12.33 -5.56
C ILE A 86 2.79 -12.04 -5.27
N PRO A 87 2.09 -11.35 -6.19
CA PRO A 87 0.74 -10.87 -5.93
C PRO A 87 -0.27 -11.99 -5.72
N GLY A 88 -0.76 -12.17 -4.51
CA GLY A 88 -1.76 -13.17 -4.13
C GLY A 88 -3.07 -12.58 -3.62
N GLY A 89 -3.13 -11.28 -3.35
CA GLY A 89 -4.30 -10.57 -2.84
C GLY A 89 -5.24 -10.06 -3.93
N THR A 90 -6.25 -9.29 -3.52
CA THR A 90 -7.25 -8.70 -4.41
C THR A 90 -6.75 -7.43 -5.08
N ALA A 91 -6.23 -6.46 -4.32
CA ALA A 91 -5.82 -5.15 -4.85
C ALA A 91 -4.37 -5.16 -5.37
N ASN A 92 -3.44 -5.71 -4.58
CA ASN A 92 -2.01 -5.79 -4.91
C ASN A 92 -1.42 -4.45 -5.33
N VAL A 93 -1.74 -3.41 -4.56
CA VAL A 93 -1.43 -2.01 -4.88
C VAL A 93 0.07 -1.79 -5.07
N MET A 94 0.89 -2.27 -4.14
CA MET A 94 2.34 -2.09 -4.23
C MET A 94 2.95 -2.85 -5.41
N ALA A 95 2.41 -4.00 -5.79
CA ALA A 95 2.88 -4.72 -6.97
C ALA A 95 2.60 -3.93 -8.25
N LYS A 96 1.40 -3.35 -8.39
CA LYS A 96 1.02 -2.48 -9.53
C LYS A 96 1.88 -1.22 -9.57
N GLU A 97 2.05 -0.54 -8.44
CA GLU A 97 2.91 0.65 -8.29
C GLU A 97 4.34 0.40 -8.80
N LEU A 98 4.86 -0.79 -8.58
CA LEU A 98 6.22 -1.17 -8.97
C LEU A 98 6.32 -1.84 -10.35
N GLY A 99 5.20 -1.98 -11.07
CA GLY A 99 5.13 -2.67 -12.36
C GLY A 99 5.44 -4.17 -12.25
N ILE A 100 5.20 -4.79 -11.09
CA ILE A 100 5.36 -6.24 -10.90
C ILE A 100 4.15 -6.93 -11.52
N PRO A 101 4.34 -7.97 -12.36
CA PRO A 101 3.23 -8.70 -12.95
C PRO A 101 2.26 -9.22 -11.92
N THR A 102 0.96 -9.06 -12.17
CA THR A 102 -0.11 -9.58 -11.29
C THR A 102 -0.39 -11.06 -11.53
N ASP A 103 0.11 -11.64 -12.63
CA ASP A 103 0.16 -13.08 -12.84
C ASP A 103 1.23 -13.70 -11.94
N THR A 104 0.85 -14.73 -11.20
CA THR A 104 1.70 -15.38 -10.21
C THR A 104 2.92 -16.06 -10.82
N VAL A 105 2.77 -16.68 -11.99
CA VAL A 105 3.86 -17.38 -12.67
C VAL A 105 4.88 -16.40 -13.24
N GLU A 106 4.41 -15.29 -13.82
CA GLU A 106 5.26 -14.21 -14.31
C GLU A 106 6.03 -13.52 -13.17
N ALA A 107 5.34 -13.24 -12.04
CA ALA A 107 5.97 -12.67 -10.86
C ALA A 107 7.05 -13.60 -10.27
N LEU A 108 6.79 -14.92 -10.20
CA LEU A 108 7.78 -15.91 -9.78
C LEU A 108 8.97 -15.99 -10.76
N ALA A 109 8.72 -15.87 -12.06
CA ALA A 109 9.79 -15.93 -13.07
C ALA A 109 10.80 -14.78 -12.92
N LEU A 110 10.37 -13.61 -12.40
CA LEU A 110 11.27 -12.50 -12.09
C LEU A 110 12.35 -12.87 -11.07
N LEU A 111 12.09 -13.82 -10.16
CA LEU A 111 13.08 -14.25 -9.16
C LEU A 111 14.33 -14.89 -9.80
N LEU A 112 14.18 -15.46 -10.98
CA LEU A 112 15.24 -16.14 -11.71
C LEU A 112 15.96 -15.23 -12.72
N LYS A 113 15.19 -14.36 -13.42
CA LYS A 113 15.72 -13.50 -14.49
C LYS A 113 14.83 -12.26 -14.71
N GLY A 114 15.43 -11.26 -15.38
CA GLY A 114 14.65 -10.08 -15.82
C GLY A 114 14.31 -9.11 -14.71
N HIS A 115 15.04 -9.12 -13.60
CA HIS A 115 14.82 -8.26 -12.44
C HIS A 115 15.98 -7.30 -12.17
N GLN A 116 15.65 -6.28 -11.40
CA GLN A 116 16.58 -5.39 -10.72
C GLN A 116 16.11 -5.14 -9.28
N ILE A 117 17.00 -4.67 -8.42
CA ILE A 117 16.62 -4.20 -7.09
C ILE A 117 16.39 -2.70 -7.14
N ARG A 118 15.18 -2.28 -6.79
CA ARG A 118 14.83 -0.88 -6.56
C ARG A 118 14.74 -0.64 -5.06
N THR A 119 15.24 0.49 -4.61
CA THR A 119 15.05 0.91 -3.22
C THR A 119 13.90 1.91 -3.20
N ILE A 120 12.89 1.66 -2.39
CA ILE A 120 11.72 2.51 -2.24
C ILE A 120 11.67 3.15 -0.86
N ASP A 121 10.87 4.18 -0.75
CA ASP A 121 10.62 4.91 0.47
C ASP A 121 9.56 4.21 1.33
N MET A 122 9.45 4.59 2.60
CA MET A 122 8.45 4.10 3.53
C MET A 122 7.97 5.23 4.41
N GLY A 123 6.68 5.37 4.60
CA GLY A 123 6.13 6.32 5.56
C GLY A 123 6.12 5.74 6.99
N LEU A 124 6.22 6.62 7.97
CA LEU A 124 5.96 6.31 9.38
C LEU A 124 4.81 7.18 9.89
N VAL A 125 3.82 6.61 10.56
CA VAL A 125 2.77 7.33 11.27
C VAL A 125 2.85 7.00 12.75
N ASN A 126 3.14 7.98 13.59
CA ASN A 126 3.39 7.80 15.03
C ASN A 126 4.42 6.69 15.32
N GLY A 127 5.42 6.53 14.46
CA GLY A 127 6.45 5.49 14.54
C GLY A 127 6.06 4.12 13.96
N GLU A 128 4.81 3.93 13.53
CA GLU A 128 4.37 2.71 12.85
C GLU A 128 4.58 2.85 11.32
N PRO A 129 5.23 1.88 10.66
CA PRO A 129 5.49 1.93 9.23
C PRO A 129 4.26 1.68 8.37
N PHE A 130 4.19 2.34 7.22
CA PHE A 130 3.21 2.10 6.18
C PHE A 130 3.88 2.20 4.79
N LEU A 131 3.36 1.46 3.82
CA LEU A 131 3.85 1.48 2.44
C LEU A 131 2.98 2.33 1.52
N LEU A 132 1.67 2.28 1.74
CA LEU A 132 0.70 2.88 0.83
C LEU A 132 0.24 4.24 1.32
N ARG A 133 -0.64 4.26 2.33
CA ARG A 133 -1.28 5.51 2.74
C ARG A 133 -1.90 5.51 4.13
N VAL A 134 -2.12 6.72 4.62
CA VAL A 134 -2.89 7.01 5.83
C VAL A 134 -4.13 7.81 5.44
N ASN A 135 -5.33 7.28 5.70
CA ASN A 135 -6.61 7.87 5.34
C ASN A 135 -7.37 8.35 6.58
N LEU A 136 -7.95 9.55 6.50
CA LEU A 136 -8.83 10.15 7.51
C LEU A 136 -10.16 10.60 6.88
N GLY A 137 -11.14 10.82 7.70
CA GLY A 137 -12.47 11.26 7.27
C GLY A 137 -13.21 10.16 6.51
N ILE A 138 -13.89 10.53 5.43
CA ILE A 138 -14.73 9.60 4.68
C ILE A 138 -13.95 8.43 4.09
N MET A 139 -12.71 8.63 3.66
CA MET A 139 -11.88 7.54 3.12
C MET A 139 -11.62 6.46 4.18
N ALA A 140 -11.47 6.84 5.46
CA ALA A 140 -11.35 5.89 6.55
C ALA A 140 -12.70 5.20 6.85
N ALA A 141 -13.82 5.93 6.79
CA ALA A 141 -15.16 5.39 7.00
C ALA A 141 -15.52 4.34 5.93
N MET A 142 -15.24 4.62 4.66
CA MET A 142 -15.49 3.68 3.56
C MET A 142 -14.79 2.34 3.74
N VAL A 143 -13.53 2.34 4.20
CA VAL A 143 -12.78 1.09 4.45
C VAL A 143 -13.41 0.32 5.61
N THR A 144 -13.80 1.00 6.71
CA THR A 144 -14.38 0.32 7.88
C THR A 144 -15.79 -0.20 7.66
N GLU A 145 -16.58 0.45 6.82
CA GLU A 145 -17.94 0.03 6.48
C GLU A 145 -17.94 -1.09 5.44
N ALA A 146 -17.02 -1.04 4.48
CA ALA A 146 -16.83 -2.13 3.51
C ALA A 146 -16.50 -3.46 4.19
N ASP A 147 -15.62 -3.45 5.19
CA ASP A 147 -15.27 -4.66 5.96
C ASP A 147 -16.46 -5.26 6.73
N ARG A 148 -17.44 -4.46 7.12
CA ARG A 148 -18.63 -4.93 7.86
C ARG A 148 -19.73 -5.48 6.96
N SER A 149 -19.93 -4.90 5.77
CA SER A 149 -21.05 -5.26 4.88
C SER A 149 -20.73 -6.34 3.85
N LEU A 150 -19.46 -6.59 3.54
CA LEU A 150 -19.03 -7.40 2.40
C LEU A 150 -18.55 -8.81 2.72
N LYS A 151 -18.31 -9.14 3.98
CA LYS A 151 -18.00 -10.55 4.33
C LYS A 151 -19.18 -11.48 4.12
N ASP A 152 -20.38 -10.94 3.98
CA ASP A 152 -21.55 -11.82 4.00
C ASP A 152 -22.44 -11.86 2.75
N LYS A 153 -22.41 -11.06 1.76
CA LYS A 153 -23.42 -11.31 0.68
C LYS A 153 -23.63 -10.25 -0.40
N ILE A 154 -22.84 -9.47 -0.97
CA ILE A 154 -23.33 -8.75 -2.17
C ILE A 154 -22.19 -8.31 -3.12
N GLY A 155 -22.34 -8.59 -4.43
CA GLY A 155 -21.36 -8.33 -5.48
C GLY A 155 -21.01 -6.85 -5.72
N GLN A 156 -20.09 -6.60 -6.60
CA GLN A 156 -19.45 -5.31 -6.92
C GLN A 156 -20.37 -4.09 -7.10
N LEU A 157 -21.65 -4.29 -7.42
CA LEU A 157 -22.64 -3.21 -7.60
C LEU A 157 -23.09 -2.54 -6.30
N ALA A 158 -23.02 -3.25 -5.16
CA ALA A 158 -23.40 -2.65 -3.87
C ALA A 158 -22.33 -1.69 -3.31
N TYR A 159 -21.08 -1.84 -3.73
CA TYR A 159 -20.00 -0.90 -3.41
C TYR A 159 -20.35 0.53 -3.86
N GLY A 160 -20.92 0.67 -5.04
CA GLY A 160 -21.29 1.98 -5.58
C GLY A 160 -22.36 2.70 -4.76
N VAL A 161 -23.42 2.00 -4.34
CA VAL A 161 -24.56 2.63 -3.65
C VAL A 161 -24.22 3.01 -2.20
N THR A 162 -23.54 2.13 -1.46
CA THR A 162 -23.12 2.42 -0.07
C THR A 162 -22.06 3.51 -0.04
N ALA A 163 -21.12 3.50 -0.98
CA ALA A 163 -20.12 4.56 -1.11
C ALA A 163 -20.78 5.92 -1.36
N VAL A 164 -21.75 6.01 -2.25
CA VAL A 164 -22.47 7.25 -2.56
C VAL A 164 -23.23 7.78 -1.34
N GLN A 165 -23.89 6.92 -0.56
CA GLN A 165 -24.63 7.34 0.64
C GLN A 165 -23.70 7.81 1.75
N THR A 166 -22.57 7.14 1.97
CA THR A 166 -21.56 7.50 2.96
C THR A 166 -20.90 8.83 2.60
N VAL A 167 -20.66 9.04 1.31
CA VAL A 167 -20.14 10.31 0.77
C VAL A 167 -21.13 11.46 1.01
N ALA A 168 -22.40 11.29 0.66
CA ALA A 168 -23.42 12.35 0.78
C ALA A 168 -23.68 12.77 2.24
N ALA A 169 -23.38 11.93 3.23
CA ALA A 169 -23.55 12.19 4.65
C ALA A 169 -22.29 12.73 5.34
N ALA A 170 -21.17 12.85 4.64
CA ALA A 170 -19.89 13.23 5.24
C ALA A 170 -19.90 14.71 5.68
N LYS A 171 -19.44 14.93 6.91
CA LYS A 171 -19.27 16.28 7.46
C LYS A 171 -17.80 16.67 7.41
N PRO A 172 -17.47 17.90 6.98
CA PRO A 172 -16.11 18.38 7.00
C PRO A 172 -15.51 18.33 8.42
N VAL A 173 -14.25 17.93 8.49
CA VAL A 173 -13.45 17.90 9.71
C VAL A 173 -12.45 19.07 9.64
N ASN A 174 -12.33 19.81 10.75
CA ASN A 174 -11.32 20.86 10.86
C ASN A 174 -9.96 20.23 11.15
N TYR A 175 -8.99 20.47 10.30
CA TYR A 175 -7.61 20.02 10.42
C TYR A 175 -6.69 21.19 10.77
N ARG A 176 -5.77 20.97 11.71
CA ARG A 176 -4.63 21.85 11.95
C ARG A 176 -3.38 21.09 11.55
N LEU A 177 -2.90 21.42 10.36
CA LEU A 177 -1.74 20.76 9.75
C LEU A 177 -0.48 21.56 10.07
N LYS A 178 0.65 20.85 10.18
CA LYS A 178 1.98 21.44 10.11
C LYS A 178 2.77 20.63 9.09
N ILE A 179 2.95 21.18 7.88
CA ILE A 179 3.58 20.55 6.72
C ILE A 179 4.97 21.18 6.58
N ASP A 180 6.03 20.39 6.76
CA ASP A 180 7.43 20.84 6.74
C ASP A 180 7.67 22.16 7.50
N GLY A 181 7.01 22.31 8.65
CA GLY A 181 7.11 23.49 9.51
C GLY A 181 6.03 24.55 9.28
N GLN A 182 5.42 24.62 8.12
CA GLN A 182 4.34 25.55 7.80
C GLN A 182 3.02 25.14 8.45
N LYS A 183 2.36 26.06 9.14
CA LYS A 183 1.07 25.84 9.78
C LYS A 183 -0.07 26.18 8.82
N ILE A 184 -0.98 25.26 8.62
CA ILE A 184 -2.17 25.38 7.78
C ILE A 184 -3.39 25.01 8.62
N ALA A 185 -4.40 25.87 8.62
CA ALA A 185 -5.72 25.57 9.20
C ALA A 185 -6.70 25.41 8.03
N THR A 186 -7.28 24.24 7.89
CA THR A 186 -8.18 23.91 6.78
C THR A 186 -9.28 22.97 7.23
N SER A 187 -10.26 22.71 6.38
CA SER A 187 -11.31 21.75 6.62
C SER A 187 -11.58 20.93 5.36
N GLY A 188 -11.97 19.69 5.55
CA GLY A 188 -12.31 18.82 4.43
C GLY A 188 -12.96 17.53 4.90
N VAL A 189 -13.56 16.83 3.97
CA VAL A 189 -14.27 15.57 4.22
C VAL A 189 -13.36 14.36 4.19
N ALA A 190 -12.23 14.46 3.47
CA ALA A 190 -11.21 13.43 3.40
C ALA A 190 -9.80 14.04 3.42
N LEU A 191 -8.90 13.41 4.14
CA LEU A 191 -7.48 13.71 4.14
C LEU A 191 -6.70 12.42 3.96
N THR A 192 -5.90 12.35 2.91
CA THR A 192 -5.02 11.21 2.62
C THR A 192 -3.56 11.67 2.65
N VAL A 193 -2.71 10.93 3.33
CA VAL A 193 -1.25 11.07 3.25
C VAL A 193 -0.74 9.79 2.59
N THR A 194 -0.17 9.89 1.40
CA THR A 194 0.21 8.72 0.61
C THR A 194 1.69 8.73 0.23
N ASN A 195 2.26 7.54 0.14
CA ASN A 195 3.58 7.26 -0.43
C ASN A 195 3.46 6.66 -1.84
N SER A 196 2.28 6.08 -2.18
CA SER A 196 2.01 5.40 -3.45
C SER A 196 0.91 6.11 -4.22
N GLY A 197 1.12 6.33 -5.51
CA GLY A 197 0.12 6.92 -6.42
C GLY A 197 -1.00 5.96 -6.74
N ASN A 198 -0.70 4.69 -6.92
CA ASN A 198 -1.67 3.69 -7.37
C ASN A 198 -2.74 3.43 -6.31
N ILE A 199 -4.01 3.43 -6.73
CA ILE A 199 -5.17 3.19 -5.84
C ILE A 199 -5.64 1.73 -5.80
N GLY A 200 -4.96 0.84 -6.53
CA GLY A 200 -5.31 -0.58 -6.60
C GLY A 200 -6.35 -0.93 -7.66
N ILE A 201 -6.86 0.04 -8.40
CA ILE A 201 -7.82 -0.15 -9.50
C ILE A 201 -7.08 0.06 -10.82
N SER A 202 -6.81 -1.01 -11.55
CA SER A 202 -6.04 -0.96 -12.81
C SER A 202 -4.75 -0.12 -12.67
N ASP A 203 -4.44 0.72 -13.65
CA ASP A 203 -3.28 1.62 -13.69
C ASP A 203 -3.65 3.05 -13.27
N PHE A 204 -4.70 3.22 -12.44
CA PHE A 204 -5.13 4.53 -11.98
C PHE A 204 -4.34 4.99 -10.77
N ASP A 205 -3.74 6.16 -10.91
CA ASP A 205 -3.07 6.88 -9.84
C ASP A 205 -4.00 7.92 -9.20
N LEU A 206 -3.80 8.18 -7.92
CA LEU A 206 -4.54 9.16 -7.15
C LEU A 206 -4.31 10.57 -7.70
N LEU A 207 -3.04 10.90 -7.99
CA LEU A 207 -2.60 12.09 -8.69
C LEU A 207 -1.37 11.76 -9.53
N PRO A 208 -1.16 12.45 -10.68
CA PRO A 208 0.06 12.30 -11.46
C PRO A 208 1.29 12.74 -10.67
N GLY A 209 2.39 12.01 -10.85
CA GLY A 209 3.69 12.40 -10.30
C GLY A 209 4.00 11.89 -8.89
N ILE A 210 3.05 11.25 -8.19
CA ILE A 210 3.34 10.58 -6.92
C ILE A 210 4.30 9.42 -7.15
N SER A 211 5.35 9.31 -6.33
CA SER A 211 6.38 8.30 -6.52
C SER A 211 6.88 7.72 -5.20
N VAL A 212 6.97 6.41 -5.13
CA VAL A 212 7.55 5.70 -3.98
C VAL A 212 9.08 5.84 -3.84
N THR A 213 9.73 6.71 -4.63
CA THR A 213 11.20 6.82 -4.67
C THR A 213 11.73 8.25 -4.66
N ASP A 214 10.90 9.26 -4.49
CA ASP A 214 11.27 10.69 -4.56
C ASP A 214 11.61 11.29 -3.19
N GLY A 215 11.40 10.54 -2.11
CA GLY A 215 11.67 10.98 -0.74
C GLY A 215 10.61 11.93 -0.18
N LEU A 216 9.39 11.90 -0.73
CA LEU A 216 8.27 12.73 -0.33
C LEU A 216 7.04 11.89 0.01
N LEU A 217 6.14 12.49 0.77
CA LEU A 217 4.77 12.06 0.97
C LEU A 217 3.85 13.08 0.30
N ASP A 218 2.78 12.61 -0.29
CA ASP A 218 1.75 13.45 -0.88
C ASP A 218 0.55 13.55 0.05
N VAL A 219 0.20 14.77 0.41
CA VAL A 219 -0.96 15.11 1.24
C VAL A 219 -2.05 15.61 0.35
N ILE A 220 -3.19 14.93 0.36
CA ILE A 220 -4.34 15.23 -0.49
C ILE A 220 -5.54 15.48 0.40
N LEU A 221 -6.09 16.68 0.33
CA LEU A 221 -7.28 17.09 1.04
C LEU A 221 -8.43 17.29 0.06
N MET A 222 -9.55 16.65 0.34
CA MET A 222 -10.81 16.87 -0.36
C MET A 222 -11.72 17.73 0.50
N HIS A 223 -12.11 18.90 -0.02
CA HIS A 223 -12.90 19.88 0.73
C HIS A 223 -14.38 19.51 0.81
N ASP A 224 -14.94 18.99 -0.26
CA ASP A 224 -16.37 18.75 -0.40
C ASP A 224 -16.69 17.38 -0.99
N THR A 225 -17.95 16.98 -0.83
CA THR A 225 -18.53 15.71 -1.32
C THR A 225 -19.48 15.93 -2.49
N ASP A 226 -19.31 16.97 -3.28
CA ASP A 226 -20.13 17.09 -4.48
C ASP A 226 -19.95 15.83 -5.35
N LEU A 227 -21.06 15.11 -5.54
CA LEU A 227 -21.10 13.86 -6.30
C LEU A 227 -20.53 14.05 -7.72
N SER A 228 -20.69 15.24 -8.30
CA SER A 228 -20.12 15.61 -9.60
C SER A 228 -18.59 15.62 -9.54
N SER A 229 -18.02 16.06 -8.44
CA SER A 229 -16.56 16.07 -8.19
C SER A 229 -16.00 14.67 -7.97
N LEU A 230 -16.74 13.81 -7.27
CA LEU A 230 -16.34 12.40 -7.09
C LEU A 230 -16.45 11.60 -8.39
N LEU A 231 -17.45 11.83 -9.20
CA LEU A 231 -17.57 11.22 -10.53
C LEU A 231 -16.48 11.71 -11.48
N LYS A 232 -16.06 12.97 -11.37
CA LYS A 232 -14.90 13.50 -12.09
C LYS A 232 -13.62 12.86 -11.62
N VAL A 233 -13.45 12.63 -10.33
CA VAL A 233 -12.30 11.90 -9.75
C VAL A 233 -12.30 10.42 -10.20
N ALA A 234 -13.44 9.77 -10.24
CA ALA A 234 -13.58 8.38 -10.69
C ALA A 234 -13.53 8.23 -12.22
N GLY A 235 -13.82 9.27 -12.98
CA GLY A 235 -13.92 9.26 -14.45
C GLY A 235 -12.67 9.69 -15.20
N SER A 236 -11.59 9.98 -14.57
CA SER A 236 -10.28 9.95 -14.92
C SER A 236 -9.36 10.74 -15.76
N THR A 237 -9.61 11.50 -16.59
CA THR A 237 -8.65 12.34 -17.37
C THR A 237 -8.55 13.78 -16.86
N LEU A 238 -9.22 14.10 -15.76
CA LEU A 238 -9.43 15.45 -15.29
C LEU A 238 -8.51 15.92 -14.15
N PHE A 239 -7.62 15.06 -13.67
CA PHE A 239 -6.62 15.42 -12.66
C PHE A 239 -5.50 16.35 -13.17
N GLN A 240 -5.50 16.71 -14.44
CA GLN A 240 -4.53 17.65 -15.00
C GLN A 240 -4.88 19.14 -14.80
N GLN A 241 -6.05 19.44 -14.25
CA GLN A 241 -6.40 20.83 -13.89
C GLN A 241 -6.54 20.92 -12.35
N GLU A 242 -5.89 21.90 -11.77
CA GLU A 242 -6.11 22.34 -10.38
C GLU A 242 -7.62 22.48 -10.18
N SER A 243 -8.23 21.58 -9.41
CA SER A 243 -9.65 21.67 -9.10
C SER A 243 -9.77 22.34 -7.75
N GLU A 244 -10.66 23.31 -7.61
CA GLU A 244 -11.01 23.95 -6.32
C GLU A 244 -11.44 22.94 -5.23
N VAL A 245 -11.62 21.67 -5.60
CA VAL A 245 -12.10 20.57 -4.75
C VAL A 245 -10.98 19.84 -4.02
N LEU A 246 -9.76 19.84 -4.58
CA LEU A 246 -8.63 19.12 -4.03
C LEU A 246 -7.46 20.07 -3.77
N GLU A 247 -6.93 20.03 -2.56
CA GLU A 247 -5.63 20.61 -2.24
C GLU A 247 -4.56 19.50 -2.17
N HIS A 248 -3.37 19.78 -2.68
CA HIS A 248 -2.25 18.85 -2.70
C HIS A 248 -0.96 19.50 -2.21
N TRP A 249 -0.22 18.80 -1.38
CA TRP A 249 1.11 19.20 -0.90
C TRP A 249 2.04 17.99 -0.92
N ALA A 250 3.23 18.14 -1.47
CA ALA A 250 4.32 17.19 -1.30
C ALA A 250 5.18 17.61 -0.10
N CYS A 251 5.55 16.68 0.80
CA CYS A 251 6.28 17.02 2.02
C CYS A 251 7.13 15.85 2.52
N LYS A 252 8.07 16.18 3.43
CA LYS A 252 8.81 15.17 4.17
C LYS A 252 8.15 14.82 5.50
N ASN A 253 7.49 15.81 6.12
CA ASN A 253 6.91 15.65 7.44
C ASN A 253 5.57 16.36 7.52
N ILE A 254 4.58 15.71 8.10
CA ILE A 254 3.31 16.35 8.43
C ILE A 254 2.87 15.98 9.85
N THR A 255 2.41 16.99 10.60
CA THR A 255 1.67 16.79 11.84
C THR A 255 0.22 17.18 11.61
N ILE A 256 -0.70 16.27 11.91
CA ILE A 256 -2.15 16.47 11.82
C ILE A 256 -2.71 16.51 13.25
N ASN A 257 -3.28 17.66 13.63
CA ASN A 257 -3.99 17.79 14.91
C ASN A 257 -5.50 17.81 14.62
N LEU A 258 -6.20 16.90 15.29
CA LEU A 258 -7.65 16.71 15.17
C LEU A 258 -8.36 17.32 16.39
N PRO A 259 -9.58 17.84 16.25
CA PRO A 259 -10.33 18.41 17.37
C PRO A 259 -10.63 17.36 18.46
N LYS A 260 -10.86 16.11 18.04
CA LYS A 260 -11.09 14.95 18.93
C LYS A 260 -10.37 13.73 18.39
N LYS A 261 -10.28 12.66 19.20
CA LYS A 261 -9.78 11.35 18.75
C LYS A 261 -10.67 10.83 17.61
N GLN A 262 -10.06 10.47 16.50
CA GLN A 262 -10.74 9.93 15.31
C GLN A 262 -10.06 8.66 14.82
N THR A 263 -10.82 7.83 14.14
CA THR A 263 -10.30 6.67 13.44
C THR A 263 -9.60 7.12 12.17
N TYR A 264 -8.45 6.52 11.90
CA TYR A 264 -7.75 6.61 10.62
C TYR A 264 -7.38 5.19 10.16
N ILE A 265 -7.20 5.03 8.86
CA ILE A 265 -6.74 3.78 8.27
C ILE A 265 -5.29 3.95 7.86
N CYS A 266 -4.42 3.07 8.34
CA CYS A 266 -3.01 2.99 7.99
C CYS A 266 -2.83 1.73 7.13
N ASP A 267 -2.59 1.89 5.84
CA ASP A 267 -2.69 0.85 4.81
C ASP A 267 -4.07 0.16 4.87
N ASP A 268 -4.17 -1.00 5.52
CA ASP A 268 -5.42 -1.76 5.72
C ASP A 268 -5.87 -1.82 7.20
N ALA A 269 -5.09 -1.23 8.11
CA ALA A 269 -5.32 -1.34 9.55
C ALA A 269 -5.99 -0.12 10.14
N ALA A 270 -7.13 -0.30 10.82
CA ALA A 270 -7.82 0.74 11.56
C ALA A 270 -7.08 1.10 12.86
N ARG A 271 -6.87 2.38 13.08
CA ARG A 271 -6.22 2.98 14.26
C ARG A 271 -7.03 4.19 14.74
N SER A 272 -6.69 4.72 15.91
CA SER A 272 -7.33 5.94 16.42
C SER A 272 -6.33 6.87 17.09
N ALA A 273 -6.36 8.14 16.75
CA ALA A 273 -5.52 9.16 17.36
C ALA A 273 -6.20 10.54 17.38
N LYS A 274 -5.69 11.46 18.20
CA LYS A 274 -6.01 12.89 18.17
C LYS A 274 -4.91 13.69 17.47
N LYS A 275 -3.70 13.11 17.41
CA LYS A 275 -2.55 13.71 16.73
C LYS A 275 -1.84 12.62 15.94
N LEU A 276 -1.55 12.90 14.68
CA LEU A 276 -0.71 12.07 13.85
C LEU A 276 0.56 12.83 13.51
N GLN A 277 1.69 12.18 13.69
CA GLN A 277 3.00 12.63 13.23
C GLN A 277 3.42 11.67 12.13
N ILE A 278 3.52 12.16 10.92
CA ILE A 278 3.80 11.34 9.75
C ILE A 278 5.07 11.87 9.09
N GLU A 279 5.97 10.99 8.73
CA GLU A 279 7.23 11.32 8.08
C GLU A 279 7.59 10.28 7.02
N ILE A 280 8.32 10.71 5.99
CA ILE A 280 8.91 9.80 5.02
C ILE A 280 10.29 9.37 5.49
N VAL A 281 10.60 8.09 5.31
CA VAL A 281 11.95 7.55 5.45
C VAL A 281 12.42 7.10 4.06
N PRO A 282 13.24 7.90 3.41
CA PRO A 282 13.68 7.62 2.04
C PRO A 282 14.55 6.37 1.97
N LYS A 283 14.51 5.69 0.82
CA LYS A 283 15.38 4.55 0.48
C LYS A 283 15.38 3.45 1.54
N SER A 284 14.20 3.14 2.04
CA SER A 284 14.01 2.26 3.20
C SER A 284 13.98 0.78 2.88
N ILE A 285 13.37 0.40 1.75
CA ILE A 285 13.09 -1.00 1.43
C ILE A 285 13.69 -1.35 0.07
N ARG A 286 14.38 -2.46 0.00
CA ARG A 286 14.94 -3.01 -1.24
C ARG A 286 13.98 -4.03 -1.82
N ILE A 287 13.38 -3.73 -2.97
CA ILE A 287 12.38 -4.59 -3.61
C ILE A 287 12.87 -5.03 -4.99
N LEU A 288 12.64 -6.30 -5.29
CA LEU A 288 12.88 -6.88 -6.60
C LEU A 288 11.74 -6.46 -7.54
N VAL A 289 12.11 -5.79 -8.63
CA VAL A 289 11.19 -5.29 -9.66
C VAL A 289 11.63 -5.72 -11.04
N PRO A 290 10.75 -5.68 -12.05
CA PRO A 290 11.18 -5.91 -13.43
C PRO A 290 12.32 -4.98 -13.84
N ALA A 291 13.28 -5.51 -14.59
CA ALA A 291 14.31 -4.69 -15.20
C ALA A 291 13.66 -3.78 -16.26
N GLN A 292 14.02 -2.50 -16.27
CA GLN A 292 13.59 -1.60 -17.33
C GLN A 292 14.11 -2.12 -18.67
N LYS A 293 13.22 -2.29 -19.64
CA LYS A 293 13.64 -2.55 -21.03
C LYS A 293 14.42 -1.30 -21.49
N LYS A 294 15.68 -1.53 -21.85
CA LYS A 294 16.49 -0.50 -22.51
C LYS A 294 15.91 -0.19 -23.87
#